data_40b5ef6e0d7efffe94111464cf57eff5
#
_entry.id   40b5ef6e0d7efffe94111464cf57eff5
#
_cell.length_a   1.000
_cell.length_b   1.000
_cell.length_c   1.000
_cell.angle_alpha   90.00
_cell.angle_beta   90.00
_cell.angle_gamma   90.00
#
_symmetry.space_group_name_H-M   'P 1'
#
loop_
_entity.id
_entity.type
_entity.pdbx_description
1 polymer ?
#
loop_
_entity_poly.entity_id
_entity_poly.type
_entity_poly.pdbx_seq_one_letter_code
_entity_poly.pdbx_strand_id
1 'polypeptide(L)'
;MASDGPAKQPHGARAPLAMGASVLVLLALAGCQSANTATGTNGMGFGETTQHGYVVSPTALEQVPVGSSKDQVLIALGSPSTTGNYGNEVYYYISQTRHRSMAFMPDKIVDQRVVAVYFDSKGNVERIANYGLQDGKVFDFISRTTPTGGADQNFLQQVLAGVIGFGGNPFGR
;
A
#
# COMPACT_ATOMS: atom_id res chain seq x y z
N MET A 1 -36.43 80.14 30.42
CA MET A 1 -35.19 80.86 30.57
C MET A 1 -34.09 80.00 30.04
N ALA A 2 -33.73 80.33 28.85
CA ALA A 2 -32.46 80.88 28.46
C ALA A 2 -31.36 79.83 28.55
N SER A 3 -30.56 79.54 27.64
CA SER A 3 -30.07 80.05 26.37
C SER A 3 -28.95 79.08 25.99
N ASP A 4 -28.93 78.69 24.84
CA ASP A 4 -28.00 79.15 23.81
C ASP A 4 -26.58 78.63 23.91
N GLY A 5 -26.18 78.12 22.80
CA GLY A 5 -24.91 78.32 22.24
C GLY A 5 -24.22 77.19 21.58
N PRO A 6 -23.89 77.34 20.32
CA PRO A 6 -23.38 76.26 19.44
C PRO A 6 -21.85 76.31 19.33
N ALA A 7 -21.38 75.35 18.53
CA ALA A 7 -20.13 75.33 17.83
C ALA A 7 -19.02 74.45 18.47
N LYS A 8 -18.42 73.58 17.80
CA LYS A 8 -17.53 73.75 16.64
C LYS A 8 -16.94 72.38 16.26
N GLN A 9 -17.08 71.98 15.09
CA GLN A 9 -16.19 70.96 14.52
C GLN A 9 -14.79 71.52 14.36
N PRO A 10 -13.80 70.67 14.43
CA PRO A 10 -12.86 70.67 13.33
C PRO A 10 -12.56 69.30 12.76
N HIS A 11 -12.40 69.41 11.52
CA HIS A 11 -11.88 68.48 10.53
C HIS A 11 -10.61 67.73 10.96
N GLY A 12 -10.48 66.50 10.44
CA GLY A 12 -9.18 66.04 10.03
C GLY A 12 -8.72 64.72 10.61
N ALA A 13 -8.87 63.69 9.90
CA ALA A 13 -7.77 62.89 9.40
C ALA A 13 -8.29 61.55 8.89
N ARG A 14 -8.40 61.47 7.63
CA ARG A 14 -8.50 60.21 6.91
C ARG A 14 -7.15 59.50 7.09
N ALA A 15 -7.14 58.33 7.72
CA ALA A 15 -6.02 57.40 7.62
C ALA A 15 -6.48 56.13 6.94
N PRO A 16 -5.68 55.52 6.04
CA PRO A 16 -6.11 54.44 5.18
C PRO A 16 -5.97 53.09 5.90
N LEU A 17 -7.09 52.52 6.31
CA LEU A 17 -7.18 51.17 6.86
C LEU A 17 -7.66 50.19 5.76
N ALA A 18 -6.90 50.11 4.68
CA ALA A 18 -7.26 49.22 3.58
C ALA A 18 -6.10 48.32 3.09
N MET A 19 -4.99 48.24 3.78
CA MET A 19 -3.83 47.42 3.33
C MET A 19 -3.53 46.18 4.18
N GLY A 20 -4.27 45.95 5.26
CA GLY A 20 -4.03 44.84 6.18
C GLY A 20 -4.80 43.53 5.88
N ALA A 21 -5.89 43.62 5.11
CA ALA A 21 -6.78 42.47 4.92
C ALA A 21 -6.37 41.53 3.76
N SER A 22 -5.58 42.01 2.81
CA SER A 22 -5.19 41.22 1.64
C SER A 22 -4.00 40.28 1.86
N VAL A 23 -3.19 40.54 2.90
CA VAL A 23 -2.01 39.68 3.18
C VAL A 23 -2.39 38.44 4.02
N LEU A 24 -3.46 38.52 4.82
CA LEU A 24 -3.92 37.40 5.65
C LEU A 24 -4.67 36.31 4.88
N VAL A 25 -5.23 36.61 3.72
CA VAL A 25 -5.93 35.62 2.88
C VAL A 25 -4.97 34.79 2.03
N LEU A 26 -3.78 35.27 1.73
CA LEU A 26 -2.76 34.55 0.94
C LEU A 26 -1.97 33.52 1.73
N LEU A 27 -1.99 33.55 3.07
CA LEU A 27 -1.32 32.51 3.91
C LEU A 27 -2.18 31.28 4.17
N ALA A 28 -3.46 31.27 3.83
CA ALA A 28 -4.36 30.14 4.13
C ALA A 28 -4.40 29.07 3.03
N LEU A 29 -3.76 29.26 1.87
CA LEU A 29 -3.73 28.28 0.77
C LEU A 29 -2.44 27.43 0.74
N ALA A 30 -1.54 27.56 1.68
CA ALA A 30 -0.29 26.77 1.73
C ALA A 30 -0.40 25.44 2.50
N GLY A 31 -1.60 24.99 2.83
CA GLY A 31 -1.85 23.91 3.80
C GLY A 31 -2.31 22.59 3.23
N CYS A 32 -2.08 22.25 1.97
CA CYS A 32 -2.33 20.89 1.44
C CYS A 32 -1.19 20.42 0.53
N GLN A 33 0.01 20.45 1.06
CA GLN A 33 1.03 19.56 0.54
C GLN A 33 1.02 18.31 1.42
N SER A 34 0.28 17.29 0.98
CA SER A 34 0.51 15.92 1.41
C SER A 34 2.00 15.66 1.21
N ALA A 35 2.73 15.69 2.31
CA ALA A 35 4.10 15.23 2.33
C ALA A 35 4.09 13.71 2.08
N ASN A 36 3.96 13.33 0.81
CA ASN A 36 4.57 12.11 0.34
C ASN A 36 6.07 12.35 0.46
N THR A 37 6.57 12.13 1.67
CA THR A 37 7.99 11.96 1.88
C THR A 37 8.38 10.60 1.30
N ALA A 38 8.27 10.48 -0.03
CA ALA A 38 9.19 9.63 -0.74
C ALA A 38 10.54 10.31 -0.51
N THR A 39 11.29 9.81 0.43
CA THR A 39 12.72 10.11 0.57
C THR A 39 13.42 9.53 -0.64
N GLY A 40 13.12 10.10 -1.81
CA GLY A 40 13.87 9.94 -3.03
C GLY A 40 15.04 10.90 -2.92
N THR A 41 16.19 10.42 -2.50
CA THR A 41 17.45 11.05 -2.81
C THR A 41 17.50 11.15 -4.33
N ASN A 42 17.22 12.35 -4.88
CA ASN A 42 17.50 12.74 -6.25
C ASN A 42 19.02 12.83 -6.44
N GLY A 43 19.71 11.71 -6.26
CA GLY A 43 21.11 11.55 -6.58
C GLY A 43 21.22 10.41 -7.58
N MET A 44 21.57 10.71 -8.82
CA MET A 44 21.98 9.77 -9.86
C MET A 44 21.51 8.32 -9.63
N GLY A 45 20.30 7.99 -10.03
CA GLY A 45 19.68 6.67 -10.24
C GLY A 45 20.31 5.37 -9.73
N PHE A 46 20.87 5.38 -8.54
CA PHE A 46 21.51 4.20 -7.95
C PHE A 46 20.57 3.60 -6.87
N GLY A 47 20.21 2.33 -7.05
CA GLY A 47 19.60 1.56 -5.98
C GLY A 47 18.12 1.84 -5.72
N GLU A 48 17.27 1.91 -6.76
CA GLU A 48 15.83 2.02 -6.57
C GLU A 48 15.22 0.66 -6.22
N THR A 49 14.47 0.62 -5.12
CA THR A 49 13.69 -0.56 -4.71
C THR A 49 12.21 -0.24 -4.80
N THR A 50 11.49 -1.01 -5.60
CA THR A 50 10.05 -0.85 -5.82
C THR A 50 9.30 -2.10 -5.38
N GLN A 51 8.12 -1.91 -4.76
CA GLN A 51 7.22 -3.00 -4.42
C GLN A 51 6.10 -3.05 -5.44
N HIS A 52 5.79 -4.24 -5.94
CA HIS A 52 4.73 -4.53 -6.88
C HIS A 52 3.80 -5.59 -6.33
N GLY A 53 2.51 -5.53 -6.74
CA GLY A 53 1.49 -6.46 -6.30
C GLY A 53 0.86 -6.06 -4.96
N TYR A 54 0.26 -7.01 -4.28
CA TYR A 54 -0.51 -6.77 -3.07
C TYR A 54 0.31 -7.10 -1.82
N VAL A 55 0.78 -6.06 -1.14
CA VAL A 55 1.52 -6.22 0.11
C VAL A 55 0.53 -6.30 1.28
N VAL A 56 0.37 -7.50 1.83
CA VAL A 56 -0.47 -7.70 3.02
C VAL A 56 0.27 -7.18 4.26
N SER A 57 -0.33 -6.22 4.95
CA SER A 57 0.24 -5.72 6.20
C SER A 57 0.00 -6.70 7.36
N PRO A 58 0.92 -6.80 8.34
CA PRO A 58 0.70 -7.62 9.53
C PRO A 58 -0.59 -7.26 10.26
N THR A 59 -0.91 -5.98 10.38
CA THR A 59 -2.14 -5.49 11.03
C THR A 59 -3.40 -5.95 10.31
N ALA A 60 -3.39 -6.04 8.96
CA ALA A 60 -4.51 -6.56 8.20
C ALA A 60 -4.69 -8.08 8.42
N LEU A 61 -3.59 -8.82 8.56
CA LEU A 61 -3.65 -10.25 8.88
C LEU A 61 -4.25 -10.51 10.27
N GLU A 62 -3.97 -9.66 11.26
CA GLU A 62 -4.54 -9.77 12.60
C GLU A 62 -6.06 -9.62 12.61
N GLN A 63 -6.64 -8.94 11.61
CA GLN A 63 -8.09 -8.78 11.44
C GLN A 63 -8.78 -10.00 10.83
N VAL A 64 -8.00 -10.98 10.41
CA VAL A 64 -8.48 -12.21 9.75
C VAL A 64 -8.02 -13.44 10.56
N PRO A 65 -8.56 -13.67 11.77
CA PRO A 65 -8.27 -14.89 12.51
C PRO A 65 -8.85 -16.12 11.82
N VAL A 66 -8.36 -17.30 12.19
CA VAL A 66 -8.95 -18.59 11.79
C VAL A 66 -10.43 -18.60 12.18
N GLY A 67 -11.30 -19.05 11.27
CA GLY A 67 -12.76 -19.02 11.41
C GLY A 67 -13.44 -17.79 10.80
N SER A 68 -12.69 -16.78 10.32
CA SER A 68 -13.25 -15.62 9.61
C SER A 68 -13.94 -16.05 8.32
N SER A 69 -15.02 -15.37 7.94
CA SER A 69 -15.69 -15.61 6.67
C SER A 69 -14.92 -15.03 5.49
N LYS A 70 -15.21 -15.51 4.27
CA LYS A 70 -14.65 -14.95 3.02
C LYS A 70 -14.88 -13.45 2.90
N ASP A 71 -16.08 -12.98 3.26
CA ASP A 71 -16.41 -11.56 3.19
C ASP A 71 -15.55 -10.72 4.13
N GLN A 72 -15.28 -11.23 5.33
CA GLN A 72 -14.36 -10.58 6.26
C GLN A 72 -12.94 -10.53 5.70
N VAL A 73 -12.48 -11.61 5.06
CA VAL A 73 -11.18 -11.62 4.37
C VAL A 73 -11.12 -10.56 3.28
N LEU A 74 -12.16 -10.47 2.44
CA LEU A 74 -12.22 -9.46 1.37
C LEU A 74 -12.28 -8.04 1.90
N ILE A 75 -12.94 -7.81 3.04
CA ILE A 75 -13.00 -6.48 3.67
C ILE A 75 -11.63 -6.11 4.25
N ALA A 76 -10.95 -7.03 4.92
CA ALA A 76 -9.68 -6.77 5.60
C ALA A 76 -8.48 -6.77 4.66
N LEU A 77 -8.43 -7.73 3.73
CA LEU A 77 -7.29 -7.93 2.81
C LEU A 77 -7.57 -7.45 1.39
N GLY A 78 -8.81 -7.08 1.05
CA GLY A 78 -9.18 -6.73 -0.32
C GLY A 78 -9.24 -7.94 -1.27
N SER A 79 -9.34 -7.66 -2.57
CA SER A 79 -9.40 -8.71 -3.60
C SER A 79 -8.08 -9.46 -3.74
N PRO A 80 -8.08 -10.80 -3.79
CA PRO A 80 -6.87 -11.58 -3.99
C PRO A 80 -6.28 -11.36 -5.38
N SER A 81 -4.98 -11.59 -5.51
CA SER A 81 -4.27 -11.55 -6.80
C SER A 81 -4.74 -12.68 -7.72
N THR A 82 -5.03 -13.84 -7.15
CA THR A 82 -5.62 -14.99 -7.82
C THR A 82 -6.24 -15.93 -6.80
N THR A 83 -7.05 -16.86 -7.29
CA THR A 83 -7.67 -17.92 -6.47
C THR A 83 -7.27 -19.29 -6.97
N GLY A 84 -7.23 -20.26 -6.09
CA GLY A 84 -7.00 -21.68 -6.42
C GLY A 84 -8.08 -22.57 -5.80
N ASN A 85 -8.20 -23.77 -6.32
CA ASN A 85 -9.07 -24.80 -5.74
C ASN A 85 -8.31 -26.13 -5.74
N TYR A 86 -7.91 -26.57 -4.56
CA TYR A 86 -7.18 -27.83 -4.34
C TYR A 86 -7.95 -28.70 -3.33
N GLY A 87 -9.23 -28.91 -3.61
CA GLY A 87 -10.21 -29.53 -2.70
C GLY A 87 -11.03 -28.50 -1.94
N ASN A 88 -10.39 -27.42 -1.51
CA ASN A 88 -11.01 -26.24 -0.92
C ASN A 88 -10.49 -24.98 -1.64
N GLU A 89 -11.22 -23.88 -1.52
CA GLU A 89 -10.84 -22.62 -2.12
C GLU A 89 -9.68 -21.97 -1.36
N VAL A 90 -8.78 -21.33 -2.12
CA VAL A 90 -7.61 -20.63 -1.58
C VAL A 90 -7.52 -19.24 -2.23
N TYR A 91 -7.30 -18.19 -1.43
CA TYR A 91 -7.01 -16.84 -1.91
C TYR A 91 -5.51 -16.59 -1.83
N TYR A 92 -4.92 -16.14 -2.93
CA TYR A 92 -3.51 -15.81 -3.00
C TYR A 92 -3.30 -14.31 -3.16
N TYR A 93 -2.51 -13.72 -2.28
CA TYR A 93 -2.05 -12.34 -2.32
C TYR A 93 -0.56 -12.34 -2.62
N ILE A 94 -0.18 -11.85 -3.79
CA ILE A 94 1.18 -11.96 -4.30
C ILE A 94 1.83 -10.59 -4.31
N SER A 95 3.03 -10.49 -3.72
CA SER A 95 3.86 -9.29 -3.72
C SER A 95 5.28 -9.61 -4.18
N GLN A 96 5.89 -8.64 -4.87
CA GLN A 96 7.26 -8.71 -5.36
C GLN A 96 8.01 -7.45 -4.96
N THR A 97 9.22 -7.60 -4.47
CA THR A 97 10.17 -6.53 -4.29
C THR A 97 11.18 -6.59 -5.43
N ARG A 98 11.30 -5.52 -6.17
CA ARG A 98 12.25 -5.39 -7.27
C ARG A 98 13.29 -4.37 -6.91
N HIS A 99 14.53 -4.64 -7.29
CA HIS A 99 15.66 -3.73 -7.11
C HIS A 99 16.31 -3.42 -8.45
N ARG A 100 16.46 -2.12 -8.75
CA ARG A 100 17.19 -1.61 -9.89
C ARG A 100 18.49 -1.02 -9.40
N SER A 101 19.61 -1.65 -9.76
CA SER A 101 20.92 -1.19 -9.31
C SER A 101 21.37 0.11 -9.99
N MET A 102 21.00 0.31 -11.26
CA MET A 102 21.29 1.51 -12.04
C MET A 102 20.14 1.81 -13.01
N ALA A 103 19.93 3.07 -13.37
CA ALA A 103 18.81 3.52 -14.20
C ALA A 103 18.70 2.81 -15.57
N PHE A 104 19.82 2.35 -16.13
CA PHE A 104 19.88 1.65 -17.41
C PHE A 104 19.86 0.10 -17.27
N MET A 105 19.83 -0.41 -16.05
CA MET A 105 19.73 -1.85 -15.78
C MET A 105 18.28 -2.29 -15.59
N PRO A 106 17.93 -3.51 -16.03
CA PRO A 106 16.63 -4.09 -15.77
C PRO A 106 16.42 -4.33 -14.26
N ASP A 107 15.18 -4.23 -13.83
CA ASP A 107 14.79 -4.57 -12.46
C ASP A 107 15.03 -6.06 -12.20
N LYS A 108 15.56 -6.38 -11.02
CA LYS A 108 15.69 -7.75 -10.54
C LYS A 108 14.72 -7.98 -9.39
N ILE A 109 14.01 -9.09 -9.42
CA ILE A 109 13.20 -9.54 -8.28
C ILE A 109 14.18 -9.97 -7.19
N VAL A 110 14.13 -9.31 -6.03
CA VAL A 110 15.00 -9.60 -4.87
C VAL A 110 14.24 -10.29 -3.76
N ASP A 111 12.93 -10.12 -3.67
CA ASP A 111 12.05 -10.87 -2.77
C ASP A 111 10.67 -11.05 -3.41
N GLN A 112 10.06 -12.19 -3.15
CA GLN A 112 8.71 -12.50 -3.57
C GLN A 112 7.99 -13.24 -2.46
N ARG A 113 6.77 -12.79 -2.16
CA ARG A 113 5.93 -13.34 -1.10
C ARG A 113 4.56 -13.68 -1.61
N VAL A 114 4.00 -14.75 -1.07
CA VAL A 114 2.64 -15.20 -1.34
C VAL A 114 1.94 -15.45 -0.01
N VAL A 115 0.98 -14.60 0.33
CA VAL A 115 0.09 -14.90 1.45
C VAL A 115 -1.07 -15.71 0.89
N ALA A 116 -1.27 -16.90 1.43
CA ALA A 116 -2.34 -17.81 1.06
C ALA A 116 -3.32 -17.94 2.22
N VAL A 117 -4.60 -17.69 1.94
CA VAL A 117 -5.72 -17.88 2.87
C VAL A 117 -6.51 -19.08 2.41
N TYR A 118 -6.47 -20.15 3.18
CA TYR A 118 -7.17 -21.41 2.90
C TYR A 118 -8.51 -21.41 3.59
N PHE A 119 -9.55 -21.80 2.86
CA PHE A 119 -10.91 -21.89 3.38
C PHE A 119 -11.32 -23.34 3.59
N ASP A 120 -12.19 -23.56 4.57
CA ASP A 120 -12.87 -24.84 4.74
C ASP A 120 -14.05 -24.98 3.77
N SER A 121 -14.71 -26.13 3.80
CA SER A 121 -15.88 -26.41 2.95
C SER A 121 -17.08 -25.49 3.24
N LYS A 122 -17.10 -24.79 4.37
CA LYS A 122 -18.15 -23.84 4.77
C LYS A 122 -17.79 -22.39 4.36
N GLY A 123 -16.58 -22.16 3.83
CA GLY A 123 -16.10 -20.85 3.43
C GLY A 123 -15.52 -20.02 4.56
N ASN A 124 -15.10 -20.64 5.66
CA ASN A 124 -14.38 -19.97 6.72
C ASN A 124 -12.88 -20.20 6.60
N VAL A 125 -12.08 -19.28 7.10
CA VAL A 125 -10.62 -19.41 7.12
C VAL A 125 -10.22 -20.60 7.96
N GLU A 126 -9.61 -21.59 7.33
CA GLU A 126 -9.03 -22.77 7.98
C GLU A 126 -7.60 -22.49 8.45
N ARG A 127 -6.80 -21.86 7.58
CA ARG A 127 -5.43 -21.46 7.90
C ARG A 127 -4.94 -20.35 6.99
N ILE A 128 -3.94 -19.63 7.46
CA ILE A 128 -3.19 -18.64 6.69
C ILE A 128 -1.73 -19.07 6.64
N ALA A 129 -1.11 -18.92 5.48
CA ALA A 129 0.29 -19.18 5.27
C ALA A 129 0.97 -18.00 4.57
N ASN A 130 2.24 -17.77 4.86
CA ASN A 130 3.05 -16.74 4.21
C ASN A 130 4.26 -17.40 3.58
N TYR A 131 4.18 -17.66 2.30
CA TYR A 131 5.21 -18.36 1.54
C TYR A 131 6.23 -17.39 0.94
N GLY A 132 7.47 -17.83 0.95
CA GLY A 132 8.59 -17.23 0.25
C GLY A 132 9.62 -18.30 -0.10
N LEU A 133 10.73 -17.89 -0.70
CA LEU A 133 11.85 -18.80 -0.94
C LEU A 133 12.87 -18.70 0.20
N GLN A 134 13.27 -19.85 0.69
CA GLN A 134 14.43 -20.03 1.56
C GLN A 134 15.30 -21.12 0.96
N ASP A 135 16.55 -20.78 0.64
CA ASP A 135 17.50 -21.71 -0.01
C ASP A 135 16.93 -22.34 -1.31
N GLY A 136 16.16 -21.54 -2.10
CA GLY A 136 15.53 -21.99 -3.33
C GLY A 136 14.32 -22.93 -3.16
N LYS A 137 13.87 -23.13 -1.94
CA LYS A 137 12.70 -23.96 -1.61
C LYS A 137 11.56 -23.11 -1.06
N VAL A 138 10.33 -23.50 -1.33
CA VAL A 138 9.15 -22.88 -0.73
C VAL A 138 9.16 -23.11 0.77
N PHE A 139 9.06 -22.03 1.52
CA PHE A 139 9.05 -22.04 2.98
C PHE A 139 7.87 -21.21 3.48
N ASP A 140 7.13 -21.73 4.45
CA ASP A 140 6.05 -21.00 5.12
C ASP A 140 6.60 -20.32 6.38
N PHE A 141 6.63 -19.00 6.36
CA PHE A 141 7.16 -18.18 7.44
C PHE A 141 6.25 -18.11 8.68
N ILE A 142 4.96 -18.48 8.53
CA ILE A 142 4.02 -18.55 9.67
C ILE A 142 4.22 -19.87 10.42
N SER A 143 4.09 -21.01 9.72
CA SER A 143 4.25 -22.33 10.34
C SER A 143 5.71 -22.76 10.52
N ARG A 144 6.64 -22.04 9.85
CA ARG A 144 8.08 -22.35 9.80
C ARG A 144 8.37 -23.76 9.28
N THR A 145 7.63 -24.17 8.29
CA THR A 145 7.74 -25.49 7.65
C THR A 145 7.90 -25.37 6.15
N THR A 146 8.48 -26.39 5.55
CA THR A 146 8.48 -26.57 4.10
C THR A 146 7.26 -27.39 3.75
N PRO A 147 6.32 -26.90 2.90
CA PRO A 147 5.17 -27.68 2.47
C PRO A 147 5.62 -28.96 1.77
N THR A 148 5.01 -30.06 2.09
CA THR A 148 5.31 -31.35 1.49
C THR A 148 4.28 -31.67 0.39
N GLY A 149 4.70 -31.51 -0.87
CA GLY A 149 4.03 -32.04 -2.05
C GLY A 149 2.59 -31.60 -2.33
N GLY A 150 2.24 -31.54 -3.60
CA GLY A 150 0.89 -31.27 -4.09
C GLY A 150 0.83 -30.23 -5.22
N ALA A 151 -0.34 -30.10 -5.85
CA ALA A 151 -0.56 -29.14 -6.93
C ALA A 151 -0.40 -27.68 -6.46
N ASP A 152 -0.80 -27.39 -5.22
CA ASP A 152 -0.61 -26.10 -4.56
C ASP A 152 0.88 -25.74 -4.45
N GLN A 153 1.73 -26.70 -4.05
CA GLN A 153 3.17 -26.47 -3.96
C GLN A 153 3.80 -26.19 -5.32
N ASN A 154 3.40 -26.88 -6.37
CA ASN A 154 3.91 -26.62 -7.71
C ASN A 154 3.55 -25.21 -8.19
N PHE A 155 2.33 -24.75 -7.93
CA PHE A 155 1.90 -23.38 -8.20
C PHE A 155 2.74 -22.38 -7.42
N LEU A 156 2.88 -22.56 -6.10
CA LEU A 156 3.66 -21.70 -5.24
C LEU A 156 5.12 -21.62 -5.67
N GLN A 157 5.71 -22.76 -6.04
CA GLN A 157 7.10 -22.79 -6.50
C GLN A 157 7.26 -22.04 -7.83
N GLN A 158 6.35 -22.17 -8.78
CA GLN A 158 6.38 -21.44 -10.05
C GLN A 158 6.23 -19.91 -9.83
N VAL A 159 5.29 -19.51 -8.98
CA VAL A 159 5.09 -18.12 -8.62
C VAL A 159 6.34 -17.56 -7.96
N LEU A 160 6.82 -18.20 -6.90
CA LEU A 160 7.96 -17.73 -6.11
C LEU A 160 9.28 -17.77 -6.88
N ALA A 161 9.45 -18.70 -7.82
CA ALA A 161 10.60 -18.71 -8.73
C ALA A 161 10.54 -17.61 -9.81
N GLY A 162 9.48 -16.82 -9.85
CA GLY A 162 9.30 -15.75 -10.83
C GLY A 162 8.97 -16.26 -12.25
N VAL A 163 8.63 -17.54 -12.40
CA VAL A 163 8.28 -18.15 -13.69
C VAL A 163 6.90 -17.65 -14.15
N ILE A 164 5.99 -17.41 -13.20
CA ILE A 164 4.70 -16.78 -13.46
C ILE A 164 4.82 -15.31 -13.04
N GLY A 165 5.10 -14.43 -13.99
CA GLY A 165 5.13 -12.99 -13.76
C GLY A 165 3.71 -12.43 -13.63
N PHE A 166 3.28 -12.09 -12.42
CA PHE A 166 2.07 -11.29 -12.25
C PHE A 166 2.37 -9.83 -12.62
N GLY A 167 1.99 -9.42 -13.81
CA GLY A 167 2.18 -8.08 -14.36
C GLY A 167 2.98 -7.98 -15.65
N GLY A 168 3.51 -9.08 -16.15
CA GLY A 168 4.04 -9.19 -17.50
C GLY A 168 3.19 -10.19 -18.29
N ASN A 169 2.81 -9.80 -19.48
CA ASN A 169 2.06 -10.64 -20.41
C ASN A 169 2.80 -11.99 -20.58
N PRO A 170 2.23 -13.15 -20.16
CA PRO A 170 2.93 -14.44 -20.27
C PRO A 170 3.11 -14.90 -21.73
N PHE A 171 2.60 -14.10 -22.71
CA PHE A 171 2.66 -14.37 -24.14
C PHE A 171 3.29 -13.24 -24.94
N GLY A 172 4.09 -12.36 -24.28
CA GLY A 172 4.89 -11.35 -24.96
C GLY A 172 5.98 -12.01 -25.82
N ARG A 173 5.70 -12.25 -27.09
CA ARG A 173 6.69 -12.37 -28.15
C ARG A 173 7.15 -10.97 -28.56
#